data_6d60d575b0808809f1727e232e79de5a
#
_entry.id   6d60d575b0808809f1727e232e79de5a
#
_cell.length_a   1.000
_cell.length_b   1.000
_cell.length_c   1.000
_cell.angle_alpha   90.00
_cell.angle_beta   90.00
_cell.angle_gamma   90.00
#
_symmetry.space_group_name_H-M   'P 1'
#
loop_
_entity.id
_entity.type
_entity.pdbx_description
1 polymer ?
#
loop_
_entity_poly.entity_id
_entity_poly.type
_entity_poly.pdbx_seq_one_letter_code
_entity_poly.pdbx_strand_id
1 'polypeptide(L)'
;MDASLDGIQAVFLDLDGTIYLGGELIPGAKAFLQRCNEQGVQRFFLSNNSSKSVAQYLIKLHALGLEATEADVLLSTHDLLAWLAEHNITQTWTVGTDGMQAMMHEQGIVTDSETPHYVVLGYDTELTYEKIAVASEHLHAGVPLVASHPDMVCPSPKGGLPDVGAYLAMFKATTGVDPVHITGKPNAGMILHKIRDLGLEPTACAMVGDRLYTDMAMATRAGVVGVLVLSGEATMDDVNALDNDAEQRPTVIVGSVDELLR
;
A
#
# COMPACT_ATOMS: atom_id res chain seq x y z
N MET A 1 9.25 -26.13 6.76
CA MET A 1 7.89 -25.81 7.25
C MET A 1 6.97 -25.94 6.05
N ASP A 2 5.85 -26.59 6.24
CA ASP A 2 4.88 -26.76 5.15
C ASP A 2 4.39 -25.37 4.74
N ALA A 3 4.54 -25.02 3.46
CA ALA A 3 4.13 -23.74 2.91
C ALA A 3 2.62 -23.70 2.64
N SER A 4 1.86 -24.44 3.45
CA SER A 4 0.42 -24.55 3.36
C SER A 4 -0.24 -23.29 3.91
N LEU A 5 -1.16 -22.73 3.12
CA LEU A 5 -2.09 -21.69 3.57
C LEU A 5 -3.42 -22.33 4.06
N ASP A 6 -3.32 -23.46 4.76
CA ASP A 6 -4.49 -24.19 5.26
C ASP A 6 -5.33 -23.30 6.18
N GLY A 7 -6.63 -23.24 5.88
CA GLY A 7 -7.57 -22.42 6.63
C GLY A 7 -7.59 -20.93 6.26
N ILE A 8 -6.71 -20.47 5.34
CA ILE A 8 -6.74 -19.09 4.84
C ILE A 8 -7.90 -18.91 3.86
N GLN A 9 -8.70 -17.90 4.11
CA GLN A 9 -9.89 -17.54 3.32
C GLN A 9 -9.66 -16.32 2.43
N ALA A 10 -8.69 -15.47 2.79
CA ALA A 10 -8.32 -14.30 1.99
C ALA A 10 -6.80 -14.07 2.00
N VAL A 11 -6.25 -13.72 0.84
CA VAL A 11 -4.85 -13.32 0.69
C VAL A 11 -4.77 -11.89 0.21
N PHE A 12 -3.92 -11.10 0.86
CA PHE A 12 -3.57 -9.74 0.50
C PHE A 12 -2.19 -9.78 -0.14
N LEU A 13 -2.08 -9.36 -1.38
CA LEU A 13 -0.92 -9.57 -2.24
C LEU A 13 -0.25 -8.24 -2.55
N ASP A 14 0.99 -8.05 -2.12
CA ASP A 14 1.81 -7.02 -2.73
C ASP A 14 1.98 -7.29 -4.23
N LEU A 15 2.39 -6.30 -4.99
CA LEU A 15 2.45 -6.35 -6.44
C LEU A 15 3.88 -6.47 -6.97
N ASP A 16 4.69 -5.43 -6.79
CA ASP A 16 6.05 -5.37 -7.32
C ASP A 16 6.99 -6.26 -6.48
N GLY A 17 7.62 -7.26 -7.10
CA GLY A 17 8.45 -8.27 -6.40
C GLY A 17 7.66 -9.50 -5.94
N THR A 18 6.33 -9.44 -5.92
CA THR A 18 5.46 -10.54 -5.44
C THR A 18 4.65 -11.19 -6.57
N ILE A 19 3.95 -10.40 -7.36
CA ILE A 19 3.12 -10.88 -8.49
C ILE A 19 3.80 -10.60 -9.83
N TYR A 20 4.45 -9.45 -9.97
CA TYR A 20 5.23 -9.08 -11.14
C TYR A 20 6.51 -8.34 -10.72
N LEU A 21 7.47 -8.28 -11.63
CA LEU A 21 8.69 -7.48 -11.46
C LEU A 21 9.06 -6.87 -12.81
N GLY A 22 9.33 -5.56 -12.82
CA GLY A 22 9.76 -4.87 -14.03
C GLY A 22 8.75 -4.91 -15.20
N GLY A 23 7.49 -5.22 -14.94
CA GLY A 23 6.42 -5.32 -15.95
C GLY A 23 6.17 -6.73 -16.49
N GLU A 24 6.85 -7.74 -15.95
CA GLU A 24 6.65 -9.15 -16.28
C GLU A 24 6.12 -9.92 -15.06
N LEU A 25 5.24 -10.90 -15.30
CA LEU A 25 4.75 -11.75 -14.21
C LEU A 25 5.89 -12.61 -13.63
N ILE A 26 5.92 -12.71 -12.31
CA ILE A 26 6.76 -13.68 -11.62
C ILE A 26 6.28 -15.09 -12.02
N PRO A 27 7.22 -16.01 -12.35
CA PRO A 27 6.87 -17.37 -12.70
C PRO A 27 5.95 -18.02 -11.66
N GLY A 28 4.84 -18.59 -12.12
CA GLY A 28 3.85 -19.23 -11.25
C GLY A 28 2.78 -18.31 -10.66
N ALA A 29 2.93 -16.97 -10.74
CA ALA A 29 1.93 -16.04 -10.17
C ALA A 29 0.52 -16.26 -10.72
N LYS A 30 0.38 -16.46 -12.05
CA LYS A 30 -0.93 -16.73 -12.66
C LYS A 30 -1.53 -18.06 -12.16
N ALA A 31 -0.71 -19.11 -12.05
CA ALA A 31 -1.15 -20.41 -11.54
C ALA A 31 -1.57 -20.31 -10.07
N PHE A 32 -0.85 -19.56 -9.24
CA PHE A 32 -1.23 -19.28 -7.86
C PHE A 32 -2.58 -18.58 -7.77
N LEU A 33 -2.81 -17.51 -8.54
CA LEU A 33 -4.09 -16.80 -8.55
C LEU A 33 -5.25 -17.70 -9.02
N GLN A 34 -4.99 -18.61 -9.97
CA GLN A 34 -5.96 -19.61 -10.38
C GLN A 34 -6.28 -20.60 -9.25
N ARG A 35 -5.26 -21.10 -8.52
CA ARG A 35 -5.46 -21.95 -7.34
C ARG A 35 -6.26 -21.25 -6.24
N CYS A 36 -6.06 -19.96 -6.02
CA CYS A 36 -6.91 -19.18 -5.10
C CYS A 36 -8.39 -19.30 -5.51
N ASN A 37 -8.71 -19.09 -6.79
CA ASN A 37 -10.08 -19.21 -7.30
C ASN A 37 -10.66 -20.64 -7.12
N GLU A 38 -9.86 -21.66 -7.48
CA GLU A 38 -10.27 -23.08 -7.38
C GLU A 38 -10.54 -23.52 -5.94
N GLN A 39 -9.80 -22.96 -4.98
CA GLN A 39 -9.94 -23.25 -3.55
C GLN A 39 -10.88 -22.29 -2.82
N GLY A 40 -11.47 -21.31 -3.52
CA GLY A 40 -12.37 -20.31 -2.93
C GLY A 40 -11.67 -19.30 -2.00
N VAL A 41 -10.35 -19.13 -2.15
CA VAL A 41 -9.57 -18.13 -1.43
C VAL A 41 -9.73 -16.79 -2.13
N GLN A 42 -10.24 -15.78 -1.42
CA GLN A 42 -10.36 -14.41 -1.95
C GLN A 42 -8.96 -13.78 -2.08
N ARG A 43 -8.73 -12.99 -3.12
CA ARG A 43 -7.45 -12.35 -3.38
C ARG A 43 -7.60 -10.86 -3.56
N PHE A 44 -6.72 -10.08 -2.93
CA PHE A 44 -6.70 -8.62 -3.01
C PHE A 44 -5.30 -8.15 -3.34
N PHE A 45 -5.17 -7.27 -4.32
CA PHE A 45 -3.91 -6.67 -4.74
C PHE A 45 -3.67 -5.38 -3.98
N LEU A 46 -2.60 -5.31 -3.19
CA LEU A 46 -2.25 -4.16 -2.36
C LEU A 46 -1.11 -3.35 -2.96
N SER A 47 -1.25 -2.02 -2.97
CA SER A 47 -0.15 -1.13 -3.34
C SER A 47 -0.15 0.14 -2.48
N ASN A 48 1.04 0.57 -2.05
CA ASN A 48 1.23 1.88 -1.43
C ASN A 48 1.15 3.02 -2.44
N ASN A 49 1.34 2.73 -3.72
CA ASN A 49 1.38 3.76 -4.75
C ASN A 49 0.04 4.49 -4.86
N SER A 50 -0.01 5.73 -4.38
CA SER A 50 -1.17 6.62 -4.43
C SER A 50 -1.21 7.50 -5.68
N SER A 51 -0.24 7.38 -6.61
CA SER A 51 -0.22 8.18 -7.84
C SER A 51 -1.22 7.72 -8.91
N LYS A 52 -1.85 6.56 -8.73
CA LYS A 52 -2.75 5.97 -9.73
C LYS A 52 -4.12 5.69 -9.14
N SER A 53 -5.14 5.83 -9.97
CA SER A 53 -6.49 5.37 -9.65
C SER A 53 -6.61 3.84 -9.78
N VAL A 54 -7.68 3.27 -9.22
CA VAL A 54 -8.01 1.84 -9.37
C VAL A 54 -8.10 1.44 -10.85
N ALA A 55 -8.74 2.26 -11.68
CA ALA A 55 -8.89 2.00 -13.11
C ALA A 55 -7.52 1.87 -13.83
N GLN A 56 -6.54 2.72 -13.47
CA GLN A 56 -5.19 2.63 -14.02
C GLN A 56 -4.45 1.36 -13.57
N TYR A 57 -4.69 0.88 -12.34
CA TYR A 57 -4.18 -0.41 -11.87
C TYR A 57 -4.80 -1.57 -12.61
N LEU A 58 -6.13 -1.56 -12.84
CA LEU A 58 -6.81 -2.59 -13.60
C LEU A 58 -6.28 -2.71 -15.03
N ILE A 59 -6.02 -1.58 -15.71
CA ILE A 59 -5.38 -1.59 -17.04
C ILE A 59 -4.04 -2.33 -16.99
N LYS A 60 -3.20 -2.06 -15.96
CA LYS A 60 -1.91 -2.75 -15.80
C LYS A 60 -2.07 -4.23 -15.55
N LEU A 61 -2.95 -4.63 -14.63
CA LEU A 61 -3.19 -6.03 -14.27
C LEU A 61 -3.76 -6.82 -15.47
N HIS A 62 -4.72 -6.26 -16.19
CA HIS A 62 -5.28 -6.86 -17.38
C HIS A 62 -4.25 -6.99 -18.52
N ALA A 63 -3.37 -5.99 -18.70
CA ALA A 63 -2.28 -6.09 -19.68
C ALA A 63 -1.28 -7.22 -19.37
N LEU A 64 -1.12 -7.57 -18.08
CA LEU A 64 -0.35 -8.73 -17.63
C LEU A 64 -1.13 -10.05 -17.75
N GLY A 65 -2.39 -10.02 -18.21
CA GLY A 65 -3.26 -11.18 -18.36
C GLY A 65 -3.80 -11.71 -17.05
N LEU A 66 -3.90 -10.84 -16.04
CA LEU A 66 -4.53 -11.16 -14.75
C LEU A 66 -5.99 -10.70 -14.74
N GLU A 67 -6.86 -11.53 -14.20
CA GLU A 67 -8.24 -11.18 -13.96
C GLU A 67 -8.35 -10.45 -12.61
N ALA A 68 -8.84 -9.21 -12.67
CA ALA A 68 -9.07 -8.38 -11.49
C ALA A 68 -10.26 -7.45 -11.71
N THR A 69 -10.98 -7.14 -10.64
CA THR A 69 -12.05 -6.15 -10.58
C THR A 69 -11.65 -5.00 -9.66
N GLU A 70 -12.44 -3.93 -9.65
CA GLU A 70 -12.22 -2.80 -8.74
C GLU A 70 -12.20 -3.24 -7.27
N ALA A 71 -13.04 -4.20 -6.90
CA ALA A 71 -13.13 -4.74 -5.55
C ALA A 71 -11.87 -5.49 -5.10
N ASP A 72 -11.03 -5.94 -6.05
CA ASP A 72 -9.81 -6.70 -5.79
C ASP A 72 -8.58 -5.79 -5.58
N VAL A 73 -8.68 -4.49 -5.87
CA VAL A 73 -7.53 -3.55 -5.82
C VAL A 73 -7.64 -2.66 -4.59
N LEU A 74 -6.65 -2.73 -3.71
CA LEU A 74 -6.54 -1.92 -2.50
C LEU A 74 -5.30 -1.02 -2.59
N LEU A 75 -5.54 0.29 -2.63
CA LEU A 75 -4.48 1.31 -2.67
C LEU A 75 -4.37 2.01 -1.32
N SER A 76 -3.21 2.56 -1.00
CA SER A 76 -3.04 3.41 0.20
C SER A 76 -4.02 4.60 0.20
N THR A 77 -4.47 5.05 -0.98
CA THR A 77 -5.53 6.06 -1.11
C THR A 77 -6.85 5.60 -0.47
N HIS A 78 -7.22 4.30 -0.54
CA HIS A 78 -8.43 3.81 0.14
C HIS A 78 -8.32 3.89 1.66
N ASP A 79 -7.14 3.56 2.21
CA ASP A 79 -6.89 3.68 3.65
C ASP A 79 -6.96 5.16 4.10
N LEU A 80 -6.38 6.06 3.30
CA LEU A 80 -6.48 7.49 3.53
C LEU A 80 -7.93 7.99 3.48
N LEU A 81 -8.71 7.58 2.49
CA LEU A 81 -10.12 7.95 2.35
C LEU A 81 -10.94 7.45 3.55
N ALA A 82 -10.71 6.21 4.01
CA ALA A 82 -11.36 5.67 5.19
C ALA A 82 -11.01 6.49 6.44
N TRP A 83 -9.73 6.83 6.62
CA TRP A 83 -9.28 7.66 7.72
C TRP A 83 -9.92 9.08 7.69
N LEU A 84 -9.95 9.72 6.52
CA LEU A 84 -10.58 11.03 6.36
C LEU A 84 -12.08 10.98 6.67
N ALA A 85 -12.77 9.92 6.24
CA ALA A 85 -14.20 9.71 6.53
C ALA A 85 -14.46 9.51 8.03
N GLU A 86 -13.66 8.68 8.72
CA GLU A 86 -13.76 8.45 10.16
C GLU A 86 -13.59 9.75 10.98
N HIS A 87 -12.79 10.71 10.45
CA HIS A 87 -12.55 12.01 11.09
C HIS A 87 -13.47 13.12 10.55
N ASN A 88 -14.44 12.80 9.66
CA ASN A 88 -15.35 13.76 9.04
C ASN A 88 -14.63 14.89 8.28
N ILE A 89 -13.53 14.59 7.62
CA ILE A 89 -12.72 15.54 6.86
C ILE A 89 -13.20 15.61 5.41
N THR A 90 -13.63 16.80 4.98
CA THR A 90 -14.12 17.05 3.62
C THR A 90 -13.42 18.21 2.90
N GLN A 91 -12.54 18.93 3.61
CA GLN A 91 -11.82 20.09 3.08
C GLN A 91 -10.31 19.83 3.23
N THR A 92 -9.60 19.71 2.13
CA THR A 92 -8.17 19.43 2.13
C THR A 92 -7.44 20.34 1.13
N TRP A 93 -6.14 20.56 1.39
CA TRP A 93 -5.20 20.93 0.36
C TRP A 93 -4.39 19.69 0.00
N THR A 94 -4.52 19.19 -1.22
CA THR A 94 -3.94 17.90 -1.59
C THR A 94 -2.76 18.07 -2.53
N VAL A 95 -1.60 17.57 -2.13
CA VAL A 95 -0.45 17.35 -2.98
C VAL A 95 -0.52 15.90 -3.47
N GLY A 96 -1.07 15.71 -4.65
CA GLY A 96 -1.36 14.41 -5.25
C GLY A 96 -1.68 14.55 -6.73
N THR A 97 -1.65 13.43 -7.46
CA THR A 97 -2.00 13.37 -8.88
C THR A 97 -3.50 13.58 -9.11
N ASP A 98 -3.87 13.89 -10.35
CA ASP A 98 -5.27 13.95 -10.76
C ASP A 98 -6.01 12.63 -10.48
N GLY A 99 -5.33 11.48 -10.62
CA GLY A 99 -5.91 10.17 -10.32
C GLY A 99 -6.26 9.98 -8.84
N MET A 100 -5.40 10.43 -7.93
CA MET A 100 -5.67 10.43 -6.49
C MET A 100 -6.79 11.41 -6.14
N GLN A 101 -6.73 12.63 -6.67
CA GLN A 101 -7.73 13.66 -6.41
C GLN A 101 -9.12 13.25 -6.91
N ALA A 102 -9.21 12.57 -8.06
CA ALA A 102 -10.47 12.03 -8.56
C ALA A 102 -11.12 11.06 -7.56
N MET A 103 -10.35 10.13 -6.98
CA MET A 103 -10.85 9.22 -5.93
C MET A 103 -11.33 9.98 -4.69
N MET A 104 -10.68 11.08 -4.32
CA MET A 104 -11.11 11.95 -3.20
C MET A 104 -12.41 12.68 -3.53
N HIS A 105 -12.54 13.23 -4.74
CA HIS A 105 -13.75 13.91 -5.22
C HIS A 105 -14.97 12.96 -5.26
N GLU A 106 -14.80 11.70 -5.64
CA GLU A 106 -15.84 10.67 -5.60
C GLU A 106 -16.42 10.44 -4.19
N GLN A 107 -15.61 10.73 -3.16
CA GLN A 107 -16.03 10.69 -1.76
C GLN A 107 -16.50 12.06 -1.22
N GLY A 108 -16.65 13.06 -2.09
CA GLY A 108 -17.10 14.40 -1.72
C GLY A 108 -16.05 15.25 -1.00
N ILE A 109 -14.76 14.91 -1.13
CA ILE A 109 -13.65 15.63 -0.51
C ILE A 109 -13.15 16.71 -1.49
N VAL A 110 -13.10 17.95 -1.04
CA VAL A 110 -12.48 19.08 -1.75
C VAL A 110 -10.96 18.99 -1.58
N THR A 111 -10.20 19.10 -2.67
CA THR A 111 -8.75 18.89 -2.71
C THR A 111 -7.90 20.14 -2.85
N ASP A 112 -8.56 21.29 -3.08
CA ASP A 112 -7.97 22.61 -3.32
C ASP A 112 -8.57 23.72 -2.42
N SER A 113 -8.96 23.33 -1.19
CA SER A 113 -9.61 24.25 -0.26
C SER A 113 -8.69 25.41 0.16
N GLU A 114 -9.19 26.62 0.16
CA GLU A 114 -8.49 27.81 0.71
C GLU A 114 -8.41 27.76 2.26
N THR A 115 -9.28 26.96 2.90
CA THR A 115 -9.34 26.76 4.35
C THR A 115 -9.36 25.28 4.70
N PRO A 116 -8.30 24.54 4.37
CA PRO A 116 -8.29 23.09 4.55
C PRO A 116 -8.25 22.70 6.02
N HIS A 117 -8.93 21.58 6.35
CA HIS A 117 -8.79 20.93 7.64
C HIS A 117 -7.44 20.22 7.76
N TYR A 118 -6.93 19.69 6.64
CA TYR A 118 -5.65 18.99 6.54
C TYR A 118 -4.96 19.28 5.21
N VAL A 119 -3.62 19.33 5.26
CA VAL A 119 -2.79 19.10 4.09
C VAL A 119 -2.68 17.59 3.90
N VAL A 120 -3.01 17.10 2.71
CA VAL A 120 -2.94 15.68 2.34
C VAL A 120 -1.80 15.47 1.36
N LEU A 121 -0.92 14.52 1.65
CA LEU A 121 0.24 14.22 0.84
C LEU A 121 0.15 12.81 0.25
N GLY A 122 0.11 12.72 -1.07
CA GLY A 122 0.24 11.50 -1.85
C GLY A 122 1.50 11.46 -2.69
N TYR A 123 1.72 10.35 -3.37
CA TYR A 123 2.78 10.23 -4.37
C TYR A 123 2.38 11.02 -5.62
N ASP A 124 2.86 12.25 -5.70
CA ASP A 124 2.52 13.18 -6.77
C ASP A 124 3.58 13.18 -7.86
N THR A 125 3.34 12.44 -8.94
CA THR A 125 4.17 12.43 -10.14
C THR A 125 3.90 13.61 -11.07
N GLU A 126 2.94 14.46 -10.72
CA GLU A 126 2.54 15.71 -11.39
C GLU A 126 2.90 16.94 -10.52
N LEU A 127 3.87 16.79 -9.62
CA LEU A 127 4.26 17.76 -8.63
C LEU A 127 4.71 19.08 -9.27
N THR A 128 4.11 20.19 -8.81
CA THR A 128 4.51 21.55 -9.18
C THR A 128 5.00 22.32 -7.97
N TYR A 129 5.80 23.36 -8.20
CA TYR A 129 6.23 24.24 -7.13
C TYR A 129 5.04 24.92 -6.43
N GLU A 130 4.01 25.28 -7.17
CA GLU A 130 2.78 25.87 -6.63
C GLU A 130 2.09 24.97 -5.61
N LYS A 131 1.91 23.68 -5.92
CA LYS A 131 1.34 22.69 -4.98
C LYS A 131 2.13 22.67 -3.66
N ILE A 132 3.47 22.67 -3.75
CA ILE A 132 4.37 22.64 -2.59
C ILE A 132 4.30 23.94 -1.80
N ALA A 133 4.31 25.08 -2.49
CA ALA A 133 4.31 26.41 -1.85
C ALA A 133 3.04 26.62 -1.02
N VAL A 134 1.86 26.39 -1.62
CA VAL A 134 0.58 26.54 -0.92
C VAL A 134 0.44 25.53 0.23
N ALA A 135 0.87 24.26 0.04
CA ALA A 135 0.92 23.30 1.13
C ALA A 135 1.79 23.80 2.30
N SER A 136 2.96 24.37 2.00
CA SER A 136 3.87 24.92 3.02
C SER A 136 3.23 26.11 3.76
N GLU A 137 2.52 26.99 3.06
CA GLU A 137 1.77 28.11 3.66
C GLU A 137 0.72 27.60 4.65
N HIS A 138 -0.06 26.60 4.29
CA HIS A 138 -1.05 25.98 5.19
C HIS A 138 -0.38 25.33 6.40
N LEU A 139 0.73 24.60 6.20
CA LEU A 139 1.48 23.99 7.31
C LEU A 139 2.05 25.04 8.26
N HIS A 140 2.61 26.15 7.75
CA HIS A 140 3.06 27.28 8.59
C HIS A 140 1.90 27.96 9.34
N ALA A 141 0.67 27.94 8.76
CA ALA A 141 -0.54 28.44 9.43
C ALA A 141 -1.09 27.47 10.48
N GLY A 142 -0.45 26.29 10.69
CA GLY A 142 -0.83 25.31 11.70
C GLY A 142 -1.82 24.25 11.23
N VAL A 143 -2.09 24.16 9.92
CA VAL A 143 -2.91 23.07 9.36
C VAL A 143 -2.12 21.76 9.50
N PRO A 144 -2.71 20.68 10.06
CA PRO A 144 -2.02 19.42 10.23
C PRO A 144 -1.80 18.68 8.89
N LEU A 145 -0.75 17.84 8.85
CA LEU A 145 -0.34 17.04 7.70
C LEU A 145 -0.73 15.58 7.88
N VAL A 146 -1.31 14.97 6.85
CA VAL A 146 -1.49 13.51 6.73
C VAL A 146 -0.89 13.02 5.42
N ALA A 147 -0.45 11.76 5.38
CA ALA A 147 0.19 11.18 4.20
C ALA A 147 -0.37 9.80 3.87
N SER A 148 -0.39 9.47 2.59
CA SER A 148 -0.92 8.21 2.07
C SER A 148 -0.04 6.98 2.36
N HIS A 149 1.27 7.16 2.54
CA HIS A 149 2.24 6.12 2.90
C HIS A 149 3.61 6.73 3.23
N PRO A 150 4.53 5.98 3.87
CA PRO A 150 5.83 6.52 4.30
C PRO A 150 6.98 6.26 3.32
N ASP A 151 6.77 5.60 2.18
CA ASP A 151 7.85 5.12 1.30
C ASP A 151 8.73 6.28 0.83
N MET A 152 10.05 6.18 1.08
CA MET A 152 11.03 7.20 0.70
C MET A 152 11.31 7.20 -0.79
N VAL A 153 11.21 6.02 -1.42
CA VAL A 153 11.68 5.78 -2.78
C VAL A 153 10.69 4.90 -3.53
N CYS A 154 10.27 5.34 -4.69
CA CYS A 154 9.59 4.50 -5.68
C CYS A 154 10.65 3.81 -6.56
N PRO A 155 10.70 2.47 -6.62
CA PRO A 155 11.65 1.76 -7.48
C PRO A 155 11.48 2.08 -8.95
N SER A 156 12.60 2.26 -9.67
CA SER A 156 12.60 2.42 -11.11
C SER A 156 13.84 1.79 -11.74
N PRO A 157 13.81 1.39 -13.02
CA PRO A 157 14.96 0.77 -13.71
C PRO A 157 16.20 1.66 -13.80
N LYS A 158 16.02 2.98 -13.64
CA LYS A 158 17.10 3.97 -13.71
C LYS A 158 17.56 4.47 -12.34
N GLY A 159 17.12 3.83 -11.26
CA GLY A 159 17.37 4.25 -9.87
C GLY A 159 16.08 4.70 -9.19
N GLY A 160 16.13 4.85 -7.87
CA GLY A 160 14.96 5.24 -7.08
C GLY A 160 14.48 6.65 -7.40
N LEU A 161 13.17 6.83 -7.46
CA LEU A 161 12.53 8.14 -7.60
C LEU A 161 12.03 8.62 -6.24
N PRO A 162 12.03 9.94 -5.97
CA PRO A 162 11.46 10.48 -4.72
C PRO A 162 9.99 10.08 -4.58
N ASP A 163 9.62 9.56 -3.41
CA ASP A 163 8.26 9.18 -3.08
C ASP A 163 7.76 9.98 -1.86
N VAL A 164 6.61 9.68 -1.31
CA VAL A 164 5.93 10.42 -0.23
C VAL A 164 6.85 10.70 0.96
N GLY A 165 7.65 9.72 1.37
CA GLY A 165 8.62 9.90 2.46
C GLY A 165 9.68 10.98 2.18
N ALA A 166 10.12 11.10 0.92
CA ALA A 166 11.03 12.18 0.49
C ALA A 166 10.32 13.54 0.54
N TYR A 167 9.03 13.59 0.16
CA TYR A 167 8.24 14.82 0.26
C TYR A 167 7.98 15.20 1.72
N LEU A 168 7.71 14.22 2.60
CA LEU A 168 7.61 14.44 4.05
C LEU A 168 8.90 15.05 4.62
N ALA A 169 10.07 14.52 4.23
CA ALA A 169 11.36 15.07 4.65
C ALA A 169 11.55 16.51 4.16
N MET A 170 11.14 16.84 2.94
CA MET A 170 11.16 18.19 2.39
C MET A 170 10.26 19.14 3.22
N PHE A 171 9.00 18.76 3.49
CA PHE A 171 8.08 19.58 4.30
C PHE A 171 8.59 19.72 5.73
N LYS A 172 9.13 18.64 6.35
CA LYS A 172 9.75 18.72 7.67
C LYS A 172 10.91 19.71 7.71
N ALA A 173 11.79 19.68 6.71
CA ALA A 173 12.92 20.61 6.63
C ALA A 173 12.46 22.07 6.42
N THR A 174 11.35 22.30 5.71
CA THR A 174 10.86 23.63 5.35
C THR A 174 9.98 24.24 6.46
N THR A 175 9.08 23.45 7.05
CA THR A 175 8.01 23.92 7.95
C THR A 175 8.18 23.46 9.39
N GLY A 176 9.03 22.45 9.63
CA GLY A 176 9.16 21.81 10.94
C GLY A 176 8.02 20.84 11.29
N VAL A 177 7.01 20.68 10.40
CA VAL A 177 5.82 19.85 10.67
C VAL A 177 6.10 18.39 10.37
N ASP A 178 5.69 17.51 11.28
CA ASP A 178 5.59 16.07 11.07
C ASP A 178 4.14 15.69 10.74
N PRO A 179 3.88 14.63 9.97
CA PRO A 179 2.53 14.15 9.75
C PRO A 179 1.91 13.66 11.07
N VAL A 180 0.65 14.01 11.30
CA VAL A 180 -0.11 13.50 12.46
C VAL A 180 -0.59 12.08 12.23
N HIS A 181 -0.69 11.67 10.97
CA HIS A 181 -1.04 10.30 10.58
C HIS A 181 -0.43 9.96 9.21
N ILE A 182 -0.07 8.70 9.05
CA ILE A 182 0.39 8.12 7.78
C ILE A 182 -0.40 6.84 7.58
N THR A 183 -1.08 6.71 6.44
CA THR A 183 -1.80 5.48 6.05
C THR A 183 -0.91 4.55 5.22
N GLY A 184 -1.48 3.48 4.65
CA GLY A 184 -0.73 2.53 3.84
C GLY A 184 0.27 1.67 4.62
N LYS A 185 0.91 0.73 3.94
CA LYS A 185 1.92 -0.17 4.53
C LYS A 185 3.09 0.63 5.12
N PRO A 186 3.59 0.31 6.30
CA PRO A 186 3.31 -0.86 7.16
C PRO A 186 2.09 -0.71 8.08
N ASN A 187 1.26 0.33 7.97
CA ASN A 187 0.04 0.45 8.76
C ASN A 187 -1.02 -0.53 8.25
N ALA A 188 -1.80 -1.09 9.21
CA ALA A 188 -2.70 -2.20 8.94
C ALA A 188 -4.06 -1.82 8.34
N GLY A 189 -4.35 -0.52 8.19
CA GLY A 189 -5.68 0.00 7.85
C GLY A 189 -6.29 -0.65 6.62
N MET A 190 -5.56 -0.73 5.49
CA MET A 190 -6.06 -1.36 4.26
C MET A 190 -6.56 -2.80 4.49
N ILE A 191 -5.80 -3.61 5.24
CA ILE A 191 -6.16 -5.01 5.53
C ILE A 191 -7.32 -5.05 6.52
N LEU A 192 -7.25 -4.31 7.62
CA LEU A 192 -8.27 -4.35 8.68
C LEU A 192 -9.64 -3.85 8.22
N HIS A 193 -9.70 -2.81 7.39
CA HIS A 193 -10.96 -2.37 6.78
C HIS A 193 -11.55 -3.47 5.91
N LYS A 194 -10.74 -4.08 5.04
CA LYS A 194 -11.21 -5.13 4.15
C LYS A 194 -11.64 -6.40 4.89
N ILE A 195 -10.89 -6.84 5.91
CA ILE A 195 -11.26 -7.98 6.76
C ILE A 195 -12.62 -7.74 7.43
N ARG A 196 -12.85 -6.52 7.96
CA ARG A 196 -14.12 -6.13 8.57
C ARG A 196 -15.27 -6.22 7.57
N ASP A 197 -15.07 -5.70 6.35
CA ASP A 197 -16.09 -5.75 5.29
C ASP A 197 -16.44 -7.17 4.88
N LEU A 198 -15.46 -8.07 4.91
CA LEU A 198 -15.64 -9.49 4.58
C LEU A 198 -16.21 -10.31 5.74
N GLY A 199 -16.22 -9.78 6.96
CA GLY A 199 -16.61 -10.51 8.16
C GLY A 199 -15.67 -11.67 8.50
N LEU A 200 -14.38 -11.54 8.17
CA LEU A 200 -13.37 -12.57 8.42
C LEU A 200 -12.59 -12.28 9.72
N GLU A 201 -12.00 -13.34 10.29
CA GLU A 201 -11.03 -13.21 11.37
C GLU A 201 -9.62 -12.97 10.79
N PRO A 202 -8.78 -12.13 11.41
CA PRO A 202 -7.41 -11.90 10.95
C PRO A 202 -6.60 -13.20 10.75
N THR A 203 -6.79 -14.17 11.63
CA THR A 203 -6.10 -15.48 11.57
C THR A 203 -6.49 -16.33 10.35
N ALA A 204 -7.61 -16.02 9.68
CA ALA A 204 -8.04 -16.64 8.43
C ALA A 204 -7.53 -15.87 7.19
N CYS A 205 -6.62 -14.92 7.37
CA CYS A 205 -6.09 -14.07 6.31
C CYS A 205 -4.57 -14.11 6.27
N ALA A 206 -3.99 -13.89 5.10
CA ALA A 206 -2.55 -13.78 4.93
C ALA A 206 -2.16 -12.53 4.14
N MET A 207 -1.07 -11.87 4.53
CA MET A 207 -0.36 -10.86 3.74
C MET A 207 0.84 -11.55 3.07
N VAL A 208 0.90 -11.48 1.75
CA VAL A 208 1.99 -12.02 0.94
C VAL A 208 2.74 -10.85 0.32
N GLY A 209 4.03 -10.75 0.58
CA GLY A 209 4.86 -9.64 0.09
C GLY A 209 6.34 -9.98 0.09
N ASP A 210 7.14 -9.11 -0.50
CA ASP A 210 8.58 -9.28 -0.66
C ASP A 210 9.42 -8.39 0.27
N ARG A 211 8.77 -7.52 1.09
CA ARG A 211 9.46 -6.57 1.95
C ARG A 211 9.19 -6.81 3.42
N LEU A 212 10.26 -6.83 4.19
CA LEU A 212 10.17 -7.01 5.65
C LEU A 212 9.55 -5.80 6.35
N TYR A 213 10.01 -4.60 6.01
CA TYR A 213 9.67 -3.37 6.72
C TYR A 213 8.29 -2.78 6.35
N THR A 214 7.67 -3.24 5.27
CA THR A 214 6.30 -2.85 4.88
C THR A 214 5.32 -4.00 5.01
N ASP A 215 5.51 -5.09 4.26
CA ASP A 215 4.53 -6.16 4.13
C ASP A 215 4.46 -7.04 5.38
N MET A 216 5.62 -7.46 5.88
CA MET A 216 5.67 -8.31 7.08
C MET A 216 5.32 -7.51 8.34
N ALA A 217 5.78 -6.26 8.45
CA ALA A 217 5.36 -5.37 9.52
C ALA A 217 3.83 -5.13 9.48
N MET A 218 3.25 -4.92 8.29
CA MET A 218 1.79 -4.79 8.12
C MET A 218 1.06 -6.07 8.56
N ALA A 219 1.58 -7.24 8.17
CA ALA A 219 0.99 -8.53 8.57
C ALA A 219 0.91 -8.67 10.09
N THR A 220 2.00 -8.37 10.78
CA THR A 220 2.08 -8.41 12.25
C THR A 220 1.11 -7.42 12.88
N ARG A 221 1.06 -6.18 12.40
CA ARG A 221 0.13 -5.14 12.90
C ARG A 221 -1.33 -5.49 12.66
N ALA A 222 -1.63 -6.17 11.55
CA ALA A 222 -2.98 -6.63 11.23
C ALA A 222 -3.37 -7.92 11.96
N GLY A 223 -2.42 -8.65 12.54
CA GLY A 223 -2.64 -9.96 13.15
C GLY A 223 -2.93 -11.07 12.14
N VAL A 224 -2.51 -10.90 10.88
CA VAL A 224 -2.66 -11.89 9.81
C VAL A 224 -1.38 -12.70 9.62
N VAL A 225 -1.46 -13.82 8.89
CA VAL A 225 -0.27 -14.62 8.55
C VAL A 225 0.62 -13.85 7.61
N GLY A 226 1.89 -13.59 8.01
CA GLY A 226 2.88 -12.94 7.17
C GLY A 226 3.64 -13.95 6.31
N VAL A 227 3.52 -13.86 5.00
CA VAL A 227 4.20 -14.72 4.02
C VAL A 227 5.21 -13.90 3.24
N LEU A 228 6.49 -14.14 3.47
CA LEU A 228 7.57 -13.52 2.71
C LEU A 228 7.87 -14.33 1.46
N VAL A 229 7.86 -13.69 0.30
CA VAL A 229 8.39 -14.25 -0.94
C VAL A 229 9.78 -13.67 -1.21
N LEU A 230 10.71 -14.54 -1.67
CA LEU A 230 12.08 -14.15 -1.98
C LEU A 230 12.28 -13.80 -3.47
N SER A 231 11.17 -13.54 -4.18
CA SER A 231 11.19 -13.16 -5.60
C SER A 231 11.42 -11.67 -5.84
N GLY A 232 11.47 -10.87 -4.78
CA GLY A 232 11.62 -9.42 -4.84
C GLY A 232 12.81 -8.89 -4.05
N GLU A 233 12.56 -7.97 -3.10
CA GLU A 233 13.60 -7.18 -2.42
C GLU A 233 14.33 -7.96 -1.31
N ALA A 234 13.59 -8.62 -0.41
CA ALA A 234 14.19 -9.24 0.77
C ALA A 234 14.93 -10.52 0.43
N THR A 235 16.04 -10.74 1.16
CA THR A 235 16.87 -11.97 1.09
C THR A 235 16.80 -12.77 2.40
N MET A 236 17.26 -14.02 2.37
CA MET A 236 17.41 -14.81 3.60
C MET A 236 18.40 -14.19 4.59
N ASP A 237 19.40 -13.45 4.11
CA ASP A 237 20.35 -12.77 5.00
C ASP A 237 19.67 -11.64 5.78
N ASP A 238 18.75 -10.89 5.13
CA ASP A 238 17.95 -9.88 5.80
C ASP A 238 17.05 -10.49 6.88
N VAL A 239 16.41 -11.64 6.59
CA VAL A 239 15.59 -12.36 7.58
C VAL A 239 16.43 -12.86 8.75
N ASN A 240 17.63 -13.39 8.48
CA ASN A 240 18.54 -13.89 9.52
C ASN A 240 19.12 -12.78 10.40
N ALA A 241 19.18 -11.56 9.89
CA ALA A 241 19.62 -10.39 10.63
C ALA A 241 18.56 -9.83 11.59
N LEU A 242 17.29 -10.26 11.48
CA LEU A 242 16.22 -9.81 12.37
C LEU A 242 16.33 -10.47 13.75
N ASP A 243 16.04 -9.70 14.79
CA ASP A 243 15.77 -10.23 16.11
C ASP A 243 14.57 -11.19 16.13
N ASN A 244 14.51 -12.14 17.04
CA ASN A 244 13.46 -13.16 17.07
C ASN A 244 12.06 -12.61 17.31
N ASP A 245 11.94 -11.48 17.97
CA ASP A 245 10.71 -10.75 18.29
C ASP A 245 10.48 -9.53 17.39
N ALA A 246 11.26 -9.38 16.30
CA ALA A 246 11.09 -8.28 15.39
C ALA A 246 9.71 -8.30 14.73
N GLU A 247 9.07 -7.14 14.69
CA GLU A 247 7.75 -6.93 14.03
C GLU A 247 7.75 -7.39 12.57
N GLN A 248 8.90 -7.28 11.89
CA GLN A 248 9.06 -7.62 10.48
C GLN A 248 9.30 -9.13 10.24
N ARG A 249 9.27 -9.99 11.29
CA ARG A 249 9.55 -11.40 11.11
C ARG A 249 8.41 -12.12 10.40
N PRO A 250 8.67 -12.79 9.26
CA PRO A 250 7.65 -13.54 8.54
C PRO A 250 7.23 -14.80 9.31
N THR A 251 5.96 -15.19 9.15
CA THR A 251 5.45 -16.48 9.65
C THR A 251 5.84 -17.62 8.72
N VAL A 252 5.80 -17.36 7.41
CA VAL A 252 6.14 -18.31 6.33
C VAL A 252 7.12 -17.64 5.38
N ILE A 253 8.07 -18.41 4.85
CA ILE A 253 9.03 -17.94 3.83
C ILE A 253 9.01 -18.93 2.68
N VAL A 254 8.86 -18.42 1.46
CA VAL A 254 8.88 -19.21 0.20
C VAL A 254 9.72 -18.51 -0.86
N GLY A 255 10.18 -19.24 -1.86
CA GLY A 255 10.93 -18.65 -2.97
C GLY A 255 10.06 -17.73 -3.85
N SER A 256 8.81 -18.13 -4.08
CA SER A 256 7.82 -17.33 -4.82
C SER A 256 6.40 -17.78 -4.48
N VAL A 257 5.39 -17.04 -4.93
CA VAL A 257 3.97 -17.37 -4.76
C VAL A 257 3.58 -18.72 -5.38
N ASP A 258 4.36 -19.26 -6.33
CA ASP A 258 4.11 -20.58 -6.92
C ASP A 258 4.17 -21.72 -5.90
N GLU A 259 4.86 -21.55 -4.80
CA GLU A 259 4.99 -22.54 -3.75
C GLU A 259 3.78 -22.59 -2.79
N LEU A 260 2.87 -21.60 -2.88
CA LEU A 260 1.69 -21.50 -2.05
C LEU A 260 0.48 -22.25 -2.67
N LEU A 261 -0.39 -22.84 -1.82
CA LEU A 261 -1.62 -23.54 -2.23
C LEU A 261 -1.36 -24.72 -3.18
N ARG A 262 -0.29 -25.47 -2.97
CA ARG A 262 0.01 -26.69 -3.75
C ARG A 262 -0.82 -27.88 -3.29
#